data_0448146815aa80f01076b267f21cd4bd
#
_entry.id   0448146815aa80f01076b267f21cd4bd
#
_cell.length_a   1.000
_cell.length_b   1.000
_cell.length_c   1.000
_cell.angle_alpha   90.00
_cell.angle_beta   90.00
_cell.angle_gamma   90.00
#
_symmetry.space_group_name_H-M   'P 1'
#
loop_
_entity.id
_entity.type
_entity.pdbx_description
1 polymer ?
#
loop_
_entity_poly.entity_id
_entity_poly.type
_entity_poly.pdbx_seq_one_letter_code
_entity_poly.pdbx_strand_id
1 'polypeptide(L)'
;AVDETIINGLSANSEEAAKNSIEAGVDIEMMSTHYINCGKQLVEAGKLSMELIDRAVRNILNLKNDLGLFENPFKDADPEEEKRLHLCKHHRELARQAARQSAVLLKNNGLLPLKPGTKIGIAGPFADSTDTSGGWALAADRNTSSLSLALQERGFSVVTAMSGPLGSMEDQIFDIEDQTPQ
;
A
#
# COMPACT_ATOMS: atom_id res chain seq x y z
N ALA A 1 9.72 0.44 -4.84
CA ALA A 1 10.30 0.68 -6.17
C ALA A 1 11.80 0.33 -6.17
N VAL A 2 12.44 0.23 -7.35
CA VAL A 2 13.87 -0.11 -7.44
C VAL A 2 14.73 1.02 -6.85
N ASP A 3 14.31 2.27 -6.93
CA ASP A 3 14.93 3.42 -6.25
C ASP A 3 15.15 3.20 -4.75
N GLU A 4 14.24 2.53 -4.09
CA GLU A 4 14.33 2.27 -2.64
C GLU A 4 15.53 1.41 -2.27
N THR A 5 16.06 0.64 -3.20
CA THR A 5 17.31 -0.11 -2.96
C THR A 5 18.51 0.82 -2.79
N ILE A 6 18.49 1.99 -3.46
CA ILE A 6 19.52 3.03 -3.32
C ILE A 6 19.30 3.79 -2.01
N ILE A 7 18.07 4.24 -1.77
CA ILE A 7 17.69 5.00 -0.56
C ILE A 7 18.01 4.21 0.71
N ASN A 8 17.75 2.92 0.70
CA ASN A 8 18.00 2.03 1.84
C ASN A 8 19.44 1.47 1.89
N GLY A 9 20.34 1.93 1.01
CA GLY A 9 21.75 1.53 1.01
C GLY A 9 22.04 0.09 0.56
N LEU A 10 21.09 -0.55 -0.12
CA LEU A 10 21.25 -1.89 -0.70
C LEU A 10 21.98 -1.86 -2.05
N SER A 11 21.93 -0.73 -2.74
CA SER A 11 22.60 -0.47 -4.01
C SER A 11 23.26 0.89 -4.00
N ALA A 12 24.46 1.02 -4.53
CA ALA A 12 25.21 2.26 -4.51
C ALA A 12 24.78 3.27 -5.59
N ASN A 13 24.19 2.79 -6.68
CA ASN A 13 23.79 3.59 -7.83
C ASN A 13 22.76 2.84 -8.71
N SER A 14 22.29 3.54 -9.76
CA SER A 14 21.28 3.03 -10.70
C SER A 14 21.68 1.73 -11.41
N GLU A 15 22.95 1.57 -11.80
CA GLU A 15 23.42 0.32 -12.45
C GLU A 15 23.31 -0.87 -11.50
N GLU A 16 23.76 -0.67 -10.26
CA GLU A 16 23.72 -1.72 -9.24
C GLU A 16 22.28 -2.02 -8.82
N ALA A 17 21.42 -1.00 -8.70
CA ALA A 17 20.02 -1.15 -8.40
C ALA A 17 19.30 -1.98 -9.48
N ALA A 18 19.51 -1.67 -10.76
CA ALA A 18 18.95 -2.43 -11.88
C ALA A 18 19.44 -3.88 -11.87
N LYS A 19 20.76 -4.07 -11.75
CA LYS A 19 21.38 -5.41 -11.74
C LYS A 19 20.84 -6.27 -10.61
N ASN A 20 20.95 -5.80 -9.38
CA ASN A 20 20.55 -6.56 -8.19
C ASN A 20 19.07 -6.92 -8.21
N SER A 21 18.21 -5.99 -8.64
CA SER A 21 16.77 -6.23 -8.71
C SER A 21 16.40 -7.28 -9.77
N ILE A 22 17.01 -7.21 -10.98
CA ILE A 22 16.77 -8.21 -12.04
C ILE A 22 17.29 -9.58 -11.61
N GLU A 23 18.47 -9.66 -11.00
CA GLU A 23 19.04 -10.90 -10.49
C GLU A 23 18.17 -11.50 -9.37
N ALA A 24 17.59 -10.67 -8.51
CA ALA A 24 16.66 -11.07 -7.47
C ALA A 24 15.30 -11.53 -8.00
N GLY A 25 14.99 -11.32 -9.29
CA GLY A 25 13.76 -11.76 -9.92
C GLY A 25 12.64 -10.71 -9.96
N VAL A 26 12.98 -9.45 -9.85
CA VAL A 26 12.01 -8.35 -10.07
C VAL A 26 11.84 -8.14 -11.56
N ASP A 27 10.75 -8.64 -12.11
CA ASP A 27 10.51 -8.68 -13.57
C ASP A 27 10.05 -7.33 -14.13
N ILE A 28 9.43 -6.48 -13.33
CA ILE A 28 8.93 -5.15 -13.75
C ILE A 28 9.41 -4.09 -12.77
N GLU A 29 10.02 -3.04 -13.29
CA GLU A 29 10.31 -1.83 -12.54
C GLU A 29 9.08 -0.92 -12.53
N MET A 30 8.68 -0.45 -11.35
CA MET A 30 7.56 0.45 -11.16
C MET A 30 8.05 1.79 -10.62
N MET A 31 7.59 2.89 -11.21
CA MET A 31 7.85 4.29 -10.83
C MET A 31 9.29 4.80 -11.00
N SER A 32 10.26 3.95 -11.28
CA SER A 32 11.63 4.31 -11.61
C SER A 32 12.01 3.84 -13.03
N THR A 33 13.20 4.19 -13.50
CA THR A 33 13.62 3.97 -14.90
C THR A 33 15.01 3.33 -15.02
N HIS A 34 15.49 2.67 -13.96
CA HIS A 34 16.83 2.09 -13.93
C HIS A 34 17.01 0.98 -14.98
N TYR A 35 15.97 0.14 -15.17
CA TYR A 35 16.03 -0.95 -16.17
C TYR A 35 16.17 -0.40 -17.58
N ILE A 36 15.41 0.64 -17.92
CA ILE A 36 15.46 1.28 -19.23
C ILE A 36 16.81 1.99 -19.46
N ASN A 37 17.29 2.69 -18.43
CA ASN A 37 18.50 3.50 -18.54
C ASN A 37 19.78 2.69 -18.49
N CYS A 38 19.83 1.60 -17.71
CA CYS A 38 21.07 0.85 -17.44
C CYS A 38 21.08 -0.56 -18.04
N GLY A 39 19.90 -1.18 -18.27
CA GLY A 39 19.82 -2.59 -18.64
C GLY A 39 20.62 -2.96 -19.89
N LYS A 40 20.51 -2.16 -20.96
CA LYS A 40 21.25 -2.39 -22.20
C LYS A 40 22.76 -2.38 -21.97
N GLN A 41 23.29 -1.34 -21.30
CA GLN A 41 24.72 -1.20 -21.04
C GLN A 41 25.24 -2.32 -20.14
N LEU A 42 24.45 -2.77 -19.15
CA LEU A 42 24.81 -3.88 -18.27
C LEU A 42 24.96 -5.19 -19.04
N VAL A 43 24.09 -5.46 -20.02
CA VAL A 43 24.19 -6.64 -20.87
C VAL A 43 25.37 -6.53 -21.82
N GLU A 44 25.56 -5.41 -22.51
CA GLU A 44 26.68 -5.18 -23.42
C GLU A 44 28.05 -5.26 -22.72
N ALA A 45 28.11 -4.84 -21.46
CA ALA A 45 29.31 -4.95 -20.61
C ALA A 45 29.52 -6.34 -19.98
N GLY A 46 28.61 -7.30 -20.22
CA GLY A 46 28.67 -8.65 -19.63
C GLY A 46 28.40 -8.67 -18.12
N LYS A 47 27.87 -7.59 -17.54
CA LYS A 47 27.55 -7.49 -16.11
C LYS A 47 26.19 -8.09 -15.77
N LEU A 48 25.31 -8.26 -16.75
CA LEU A 48 23.97 -8.85 -16.63
C LEU A 48 23.76 -9.84 -17.78
N SER A 49 23.27 -11.04 -17.47
CA SER A 49 22.96 -12.04 -18.48
C SER A 49 21.68 -11.69 -19.24
N MET A 50 21.70 -11.87 -20.56
CA MET A 50 20.50 -11.73 -21.40
C MET A 50 19.41 -12.74 -21.01
N GLU A 51 19.80 -13.92 -20.50
CA GLU A 51 18.85 -14.94 -20.03
C GLU A 51 17.94 -14.43 -18.90
N LEU A 52 18.44 -13.53 -18.04
CA LEU A 52 17.65 -12.92 -16.96
C LEU A 52 16.61 -11.96 -17.52
N ILE A 53 16.96 -11.22 -18.56
CA ILE A 53 16.01 -10.34 -19.27
C ILE A 53 14.93 -11.18 -19.95
N ASP A 54 15.34 -12.25 -20.67
CA ASP A 54 14.39 -13.16 -21.33
C ASP A 54 13.46 -13.84 -20.34
N ARG A 55 13.97 -14.20 -19.15
CA ARG A 55 13.14 -14.75 -18.05
C ARG A 55 12.09 -13.73 -17.61
N ALA A 56 12.48 -12.48 -17.34
CA ALA A 56 11.57 -11.42 -16.91
C ALA A 56 10.48 -11.17 -17.96
N VAL A 57 10.88 -11.03 -19.23
CA VAL A 57 9.93 -10.85 -20.34
C VAL A 57 8.97 -12.03 -20.45
N ARG A 58 9.47 -13.27 -20.36
CA ARG A 58 8.64 -14.49 -20.44
C ARG A 58 7.63 -14.54 -19.30
N ASN A 59 8.02 -14.19 -18.08
CA ASN A 59 7.12 -14.15 -16.92
C ASN A 59 5.98 -13.17 -17.15
N ILE A 60 6.28 -11.98 -17.66
CA ILE A 60 5.27 -10.96 -17.99
C ILE A 60 4.32 -11.44 -19.10
N LEU A 61 4.87 -12.02 -20.17
CA LEU A 61 4.08 -12.52 -21.29
C LEU A 61 3.19 -13.70 -20.87
N ASN A 62 3.69 -14.60 -20.05
CA ASN A 62 2.88 -15.70 -19.50
C ASN A 62 1.73 -15.17 -18.65
N LEU A 63 1.98 -14.20 -17.76
CA LEU A 63 0.93 -13.58 -16.96
C LEU A 63 -0.14 -12.93 -17.84
N LYS A 64 0.26 -12.20 -18.88
CA LYS A 64 -0.68 -11.58 -19.82
C LYS A 64 -1.50 -12.64 -20.58
N ASN A 65 -0.87 -13.75 -20.96
CA ASN A 65 -1.55 -14.88 -21.60
C ASN A 65 -2.57 -15.54 -20.66
N ASP A 66 -2.16 -15.84 -19.43
CA ASP A 66 -3.01 -16.48 -18.42
C ASP A 66 -4.22 -15.60 -18.06
N LEU A 67 -4.04 -14.29 -18.12
CA LEU A 67 -5.12 -13.31 -17.97
C LEU A 67 -5.97 -13.15 -19.23
N GLY A 68 -5.63 -13.77 -20.38
CA GLY A 68 -6.35 -13.64 -21.65
C GLY A 68 -6.28 -12.25 -22.27
N LEU A 69 -5.21 -11.48 -21.96
CA LEU A 69 -5.09 -10.09 -22.42
C LEU A 69 -4.68 -9.98 -23.89
N PHE A 70 -4.19 -11.05 -24.50
CA PHE A 70 -3.90 -11.08 -25.94
C PHE A 70 -5.16 -11.24 -26.76
N GLU A 71 -6.16 -11.97 -26.25
CA GLU A 71 -7.45 -12.20 -26.89
C GLU A 71 -8.41 -11.03 -26.64
N ASN A 72 -8.44 -10.53 -25.42
CA ASN A 72 -9.30 -9.41 -25.02
C ASN A 72 -8.66 -8.54 -23.94
N PRO A 73 -7.92 -7.49 -24.30
CA PRO A 73 -7.26 -6.60 -23.34
C PRO A 73 -8.23 -5.77 -22.48
N PHE A 74 -9.50 -5.69 -22.86
CA PHE A 74 -10.54 -4.90 -22.17
C PHE A 74 -11.59 -5.78 -21.46
N LYS A 75 -11.32 -7.04 -21.26
CA LYS A 75 -12.30 -8.03 -20.77
C LYS A 75 -12.96 -7.67 -19.44
N ASP A 76 -12.27 -6.96 -18.57
CA ASP A 76 -12.74 -6.67 -17.21
C ASP A 76 -13.22 -5.21 -17.06
N ALA A 77 -13.35 -4.46 -18.15
CA ALA A 77 -13.81 -3.07 -18.15
C ALA A 77 -15.36 -3.00 -18.23
N ASP A 78 -16.04 -3.42 -17.16
CA ASP A 78 -17.50 -3.36 -17.05
C ASP A 78 -17.92 -2.39 -15.92
N PRO A 79 -18.41 -1.17 -16.26
CA PRO A 79 -18.84 -0.18 -15.25
C PRO A 79 -20.03 -0.64 -14.40
N GLU A 80 -20.89 -1.53 -14.89
CA GLU A 80 -22.03 -2.03 -14.11
C GLU A 80 -21.55 -3.09 -13.10
N GLU A 81 -20.60 -3.92 -13.48
CA GLU A 81 -19.96 -4.85 -12.56
C GLU A 81 -19.15 -4.10 -11.49
N GLU A 82 -18.43 -3.04 -11.86
CA GLU A 82 -17.73 -2.17 -10.89
C GLU A 82 -18.70 -1.64 -9.84
N LYS A 83 -19.83 -1.04 -10.25
CA LYS A 83 -20.86 -0.53 -9.32
C LYS A 83 -21.41 -1.63 -8.41
N ARG A 84 -21.57 -2.83 -8.93
CA ARG A 84 -22.07 -3.98 -8.17
C ARG A 84 -21.09 -4.46 -7.13
N LEU A 85 -19.79 -4.43 -7.44
CA LEU A 85 -18.73 -4.91 -6.56
C LEU A 85 -18.23 -3.85 -5.57
N HIS A 86 -18.25 -2.57 -5.97
CA HIS A 86 -17.74 -1.48 -5.15
C HIS A 86 -18.48 -1.41 -3.82
N LEU A 87 -17.75 -1.54 -2.72
CA LEU A 87 -18.27 -1.54 -1.34
C LEU A 87 -19.40 -2.55 -1.07
N CYS A 88 -19.50 -3.62 -1.87
CA CYS A 88 -20.51 -4.63 -1.66
C CYS A 88 -20.37 -5.28 -0.27
N LYS A 89 -21.49 -5.81 0.25
CA LYS A 89 -21.54 -6.40 1.60
C LYS A 89 -20.47 -7.48 1.81
N HIS A 90 -20.22 -8.30 0.80
CA HIS A 90 -19.22 -9.37 0.87
C HIS A 90 -17.80 -8.81 1.05
N HIS A 91 -17.40 -7.82 0.25
CA HIS A 91 -16.07 -7.20 0.36
C HIS A 91 -15.89 -6.47 1.69
N ARG A 92 -16.92 -5.78 2.16
CA ARG A 92 -16.88 -5.11 3.48
C ARG A 92 -16.75 -6.11 4.63
N GLU A 93 -17.39 -7.28 4.54
CA GLU A 93 -17.26 -8.31 5.58
C GLU A 93 -15.87 -8.97 5.55
N LEU A 94 -15.30 -9.23 4.36
CA LEU A 94 -13.92 -9.71 4.23
C LEU A 94 -12.91 -8.71 4.82
N ALA A 95 -13.07 -7.41 4.51
CA ALA A 95 -12.22 -6.37 5.07
C ALA A 95 -12.31 -6.32 6.61
N ARG A 96 -13.53 -6.42 7.15
CA ARG A 96 -13.76 -6.50 8.60
C ARG A 96 -13.09 -7.73 9.21
N GLN A 97 -13.21 -8.88 8.57
CA GLN A 97 -12.58 -10.11 9.04
C GLN A 97 -11.06 -10.00 9.03
N ALA A 98 -10.47 -9.47 7.96
CA ALA A 98 -9.04 -9.24 7.87
C ALA A 98 -8.55 -8.30 8.97
N ALA A 99 -9.23 -7.17 9.20
CA ALA A 99 -8.91 -6.23 10.27
C ALA A 99 -9.00 -6.87 11.67
N ARG A 100 -10.00 -7.71 11.91
CA ARG A 100 -10.13 -8.44 13.19
C ARG A 100 -9.02 -9.45 13.40
N GLN A 101 -8.57 -10.12 12.36
CA GLN A 101 -7.51 -11.14 12.43
C GLN A 101 -6.11 -10.52 12.47
N SER A 102 -5.94 -9.27 12.05
CA SER A 102 -4.65 -8.55 12.11
C SER A 102 -4.34 -7.99 13.50
N ALA A 103 -5.34 -7.87 14.38
CA ALA A 103 -5.14 -7.34 15.72
C ALA A 103 -4.45 -8.37 16.63
N VAL A 104 -3.33 -7.96 17.26
CA VAL A 104 -2.57 -8.77 18.20
C VAL A 104 -2.70 -8.18 19.60
N LEU A 105 -3.28 -8.95 20.53
CA LEU A 105 -3.41 -8.54 21.93
C LEU A 105 -2.12 -8.87 22.69
N LEU A 106 -1.25 -7.88 22.84
CA LEU A 106 0.05 -8.05 23.49
C LEU A 106 -0.09 -8.16 25.03
N LYS A 107 -1.04 -7.43 25.63
CA LYS A 107 -1.27 -7.42 27.06
C LYS A 107 -2.72 -7.03 27.36
N ASN A 108 -3.34 -7.70 28.31
CA ASN A 108 -4.65 -7.36 28.83
C ASN A 108 -4.71 -7.64 30.34
N ASN A 109 -5.04 -6.63 31.12
CA ASN A 109 -5.23 -6.74 32.58
C ASN A 109 -6.71 -6.89 32.96
N GLY A 110 -7.55 -7.40 32.08
CA GLY A 110 -8.98 -7.60 32.28
C GLY A 110 -9.86 -6.41 31.83
N LEU A 111 -9.26 -5.38 31.19
CA LEU A 111 -10.02 -4.26 30.62
C LEU A 111 -10.82 -4.69 29.38
N LEU A 112 -10.24 -5.53 28.54
CA LEU A 112 -10.88 -6.05 27.34
C LEU A 112 -11.47 -7.45 27.57
N PRO A 113 -12.66 -7.74 27.02
CA PRO A 113 -13.51 -6.87 26.21
C PRO A 113 -14.17 -5.75 27.02
N LEU A 114 -14.37 -4.59 26.38
CA LEU A 114 -15.04 -3.46 27.02
C LEU A 114 -16.50 -3.82 27.36
N LYS A 115 -16.93 -3.43 28.56
CA LYS A 115 -18.32 -3.64 29.00
C LYS A 115 -19.26 -2.59 28.39
N PRO A 116 -20.51 -2.94 28.09
CA PRO A 116 -21.51 -1.97 27.67
C PRO A 116 -21.59 -0.78 28.64
N GLY A 117 -21.72 0.44 28.10
CA GLY A 117 -21.78 1.66 28.90
C GLY A 117 -20.44 2.19 29.43
N THR A 118 -19.31 1.54 29.09
CA THR A 118 -17.98 2.08 29.42
C THR A 118 -17.80 3.46 28.81
N LYS A 119 -17.30 4.40 29.60
CA LYS A 119 -16.84 5.71 29.08
C LYS A 119 -15.44 5.57 28.51
N ILE A 120 -15.25 6.05 27.28
CA ILE A 120 -13.98 5.90 26.52
C ILE A 120 -13.44 7.29 26.21
N GLY A 121 -12.20 7.54 26.60
CA GLY A 121 -11.42 8.69 26.16
C GLY A 121 -10.53 8.27 24.99
N ILE A 122 -10.60 8.99 23.86
CA ILE A 122 -9.70 8.84 22.73
C ILE A 122 -8.84 10.08 22.63
N ALA A 123 -7.54 9.95 22.76
CA ALA A 123 -6.61 11.05 22.66
C ALA A 123 -5.64 10.83 21.51
N GLY A 124 -5.29 11.92 20.85
CA GLY A 124 -4.31 11.90 19.76
C GLY A 124 -4.83 12.50 18.46
N PRO A 125 -3.93 12.64 17.50
CA PRO A 125 -4.22 13.35 16.26
C PRO A 125 -5.31 12.68 15.42
N PHE A 126 -5.45 11.37 15.47
CA PHE A 126 -6.45 10.61 14.74
C PHE A 126 -7.72 10.28 15.55
N ALA A 127 -7.89 10.93 16.72
CA ALA A 127 -8.97 10.62 17.65
C ALA A 127 -10.36 10.64 16.99
N ASP A 128 -10.59 11.57 16.06
CA ASP A 128 -11.85 11.72 15.32
C ASP A 128 -11.63 11.81 13.79
N SER A 129 -10.51 11.36 13.31
CA SER A 129 -10.21 11.36 11.87
C SER A 129 -11.01 10.31 11.13
N THR A 130 -11.57 10.69 10.00
CA THR A 130 -12.14 9.77 8.99
C THR A 130 -11.10 9.36 7.95
N ASP A 131 -9.93 10.00 7.93
CA ASP A 131 -8.82 9.65 7.05
C ASP A 131 -8.00 8.50 7.65
N THR A 132 -8.51 7.28 7.49
CA THR A 132 -7.90 6.05 8.03
C THR A 132 -7.28 5.17 6.94
N SER A 133 -7.33 5.63 5.69
CA SER A 133 -6.91 4.80 4.54
C SER A 133 -5.42 4.83 4.26
N GLY A 134 -4.69 5.78 4.85
CA GLY A 134 -3.27 5.98 4.62
C GLY A 134 -2.96 6.74 3.32
N GLY A 135 -1.72 7.24 3.18
CA GLY A 135 -1.29 8.13 2.11
C GLY A 135 -1.32 7.52 0.70
N TRP A 136 -1.33 6.20 0.59
CA TRP A 136 -1.42 5.49 -0.69
C TRP A 136 -2.86 5.27 -1.18
N ALA A 137 -3.86 5.68 -0.40
CA ALA A 137 -5.25 5.58 -0.81
C ALA A 137 -5.66 6.83 -1.60
N LEU A 138 -5.62 6.76 -2.90
CA LEU A 138 -6.02 7.83 -3.83
C LEU A 138 -7.53 7.88 -4.09
N ALA A 139 -8.33 7.05 -3.41
CA ALA A 139 -9.76 6.98 -3.62
C ALA A 139 -10.46 8.28 -3.19
N ALA A 140 -11.18 8.90 -4.11
CA ALA A 140 -11.95 10.11 -3.86
C ALA A 140 -13.16 9.88 -2.94
N ASP A 141 -13.69 8.65 -2.91
CA ASP A 141 -14.85 8.29 -2.08
C ASP A 141 -14.37 7.60 -0.80
N ARG A 142 -14.09 8.43 0.21
CA ARG A 142 -13.64 8.00 1.53
C ARG A 142 -14.85 7.68 2.43
N ASN A 143 -15.56 6.62 2.13
CA ASN A 143 -16.65 6.12 2.97
C ASN A 143 -16.10 5.41 4.22
N THR A 144 -15.37 6.18 5.03
CA THR A 144 -14.73 5.72 6.26
C THR A 144 -15.42 6.29 7.48
N SER A 145 -15.40 5.53 8.58
CA SER A 145 -15.93 5.97 9.87
C SER A 145 -14.77 6.28 10.80
N SER A 146 -14.87 7.36 11.59
CA SER A 146 -13.90 7.59 12.66
C SER A 146 -14.03 6.54 13.76
N LEU A 147 -12.97 6.36 14.55
CA LEU A 147 -13.00 5.46 15.72
C LEU A 147 -14.04 5.92 16.73
N SER A 148 -14.16 7.22 16.95
CA SER A 148 -15.14 7.79 17.88
C SER A 148 -16.57 7.46 17.45
N LEU A 149 -16.91 7.68 16.17
CA LEU A 149 -18.23 7.37 15.63
C LEU A 149 -18.53 5.87 15.71
N ALA A 150 -17.58 5.02 15.32
CA ALA A 150 -17.74 3.58 15.37
C ALA A 150 -17.98 3.03 16.78
N LEU A 151 -17.42 3.65 17.81
CA LEU A 151 -17.67 3.31 19.22
C LEU A 151 -19.01 3.83 19.70
N GLN A 152 -19.39 5.06 19.33
CA GLN A 152 -20.71 5.65 19.65
C GLN A 152 -21.85 4.81 19.07
N GLU A 153 -21.73 4.37 17.81
CA GLU A 153 -22.70 3.47 17.17
C GLU A 153 -22.87 2.13 17.91
N ARG A 154 -21.87 1.74 18.69
CA ARG A 154 -21.91 0.54 19.54
C ARG A 154 -22.39 0.81 20.97
N GLY A 155 -22.85 2.05 21.24
CA GLY A 155 -23.43 2.44 22.52
C GLY A 155 -22.42 2.83 23.60
N PHE A 156 -21.16 3.11 23.22
CA PHE A 156 -20.19 3.65 24.17
C PHE A 156 -20.31 5.18 24.29
N SER A 157 -20.04 5.70 25.49
CA SER A 157 -19.88 7.15 25.70
C SER A 157 -18.43 7.54 25.37
N VAL A 158 -18.22 8.33 24.33
CA VAL A 158 -16.90 8.69 23.82
C VAL A 158 -16.60 10.16 24.02
N VAL A 159 -15.42 10.45 24.53
CA VAL A 159 -14.84 11.82 24.60
C VAL A 159 -13.54 11.80 23.79
N THR A 160 -13.39 12.75 22.89
CA THR A 160 -12.19 12.91 22.07
C THR A 160 -11.38 14.12 22.53
N ALA A 161 -10.07 13.98 22.54
CA ALA A 161 -9.10 15.06 22.76
C ALA A 161 -8.08 15.06 21.62
N MET A 162 -8.19 16.06 20.75
CA MET A 162 -7.19 16.23 19.68
C MET A 162 -5.94 16.91 20.26
N SER A 163 -4.78 16.32 20.05
CA SER A 163 -3.49 16.89 20.46
C SER A 163 -2.63 17.17 19.24
N GLY A 164 -2.30 18.43 19.01
CA GLY A 164 -1.38 18.92 18.00
C GLY A 164 -1.97 19.11 16.60
N PRO A 165 -1.40 20.01 15.79
CA PRO A 165 -1.69 20.06 14.38
C PRO A 165 -1.08 18.83 13.72
N LEU A 166 -1.90 18.03 13.06
CA LEU A 166 -1.40 17.15 12.03
C LEU A 166 -1.27 17.98 10.76
N GLY A 167 -0.10 18.03 10.20
CA GLY A 167 0.02 18.17 8.78
C GLY A 167 -0.83 17.05 8.13
N SER A 168 -1.39 17.30 6.95
CA SER A 168 -2.11 16.25 6.24
C SER A 168 -1.18 15.05 6.06
N MET A 169 -1.71 13.85 5.88
CA MET A 169 -0.86 12.68 5.56
C MET A 169 -0.05 12.93 4.28
N GLU A 170 -0.55 13.81 3.41
CA GLU A 170 0.17 14.31 2.23
C GLU A 170 1.43 15.09 2.63
N ASP A 171 1.34 15.98 3.62
CA ASP A 171 2.51 16.72 4.14
C ASP A 171 3.58 15.80 4.74
N GLN A 172 3.19 14.68 5.34
CA GLN A 172 4.14 13.72 5.94
C GLN A 172 4.83 12.84 4.89
N ILE A 173 4.22 12.58 3.74
CA ILE A 173 4.81 11.78 2.65
C ILE A 173 5.76 12.65 1.83
N PHE A 174 5.42 13.90 1.57
CA PHE A 174 6.26 14.83 0.81
C PHE A 174 7.45 15.38 1.60
N ASP A 175 7.39 15.46 2.94
CA ASP A 175 8.53 15.80 3.78
C ASP A 175 9.66 14.75 3.76
N ILE A 176 9.38 13.53 3.35
CA ILE A 176 10.40 12.47 3.18
C ILE A 176 11.24 12.70 1.93
N GLU A 177 10.68 13.32 0.89
CA GLU A 177 11.40 13.58 -0.37
C GLU A 177 12.41 14.72 -0.26
N ASP A 178 12.26 15.64 0.70
CA ASP A 178 13.14 16.80 0.86
C ASP A 178 14.37 16.56 1.77
N GLN A 179 14.55 15.33 2.27
CA GLN A 179 15.71 14.92 3.09
C GLN A 179 16.85 14.29 2.29
N THR A 180 16.93 14.51 0.98
CA THR A 180 18.12 14.13 0.21
C THR A 180 19.31 14.98 0.62
N PRO A 181 20.43 14.41 1.10
CA PRO A 181 21.65 15.17 1.36
C PRO A 181 22.15 15.78 0.05
N GLN A 182 22.39 17.10 0.07
CA GLN A 182 23.07 17.80 -1.00
C GLN A 182 24.55 17.40 -1.09
#